data_246062dd020f30c99f080df8050d272f
#
_entry.id   246062dd020f30c99f080df8050d272f
#
_cell.length_a   1.000
_cell.length_b   1.000
_cell.length_c   1.000
_cell.angle_alpha   90.00
_cell.angle_beta   90.00
_cell.angle_gamma   90.00
#
_symmetry.space_group_name_H-M   'P 1'
#
loop_
_entity.id
_entity.type
_entity.pdbx_description
1 polymer ?
#
loop_
_entity_poly.entity_id
_entity_poly.type
_entity_poly.pdbx_seq_one_letter_code
_entity_poly.pdbx_strand_id
1 'polypeptide(L)'
;MKKNLKITPEGMKDFLFAECSAMDDVCGKIEKVFTKGGFKKVITPGIEFYDIFSMECSGIDQQSMFKSVDNKGRLLVMRPDSTLPIARMVSSRLKNSIMPVRLYYKQAVYRNNPTLMGRRNEFMQMGVELLGVKGKRADLEVLSTAIRAIMSVADDFRIELGHAQVFNALISEIDIDEDFKEKIRVTIEGKNYSALNNLLDKLEPCKAVTAIRSLPSLFGGDEVFDKATELCSGTKAVDALNYLHTLYDSLKTLGLGDKLIVDLGLVQRNDYYTGFVFCGYISGIGDAVLSGGRYDDLLSEFDAPMGAAGFAIDTDAITEKLLSDKNTSYTDVPDVLVYANDGAEIKAINAVADMQKNGINARFCVLETLEEAKAFAEKMGIDKVQIMG
;
A
#
# COMPACT_ATOMS: atom_id res chain seq x y z
N MET A 1 -38.02 -4.93 -8.43
CA MET A 1 -36.68 -5.38 -7.96
C MET A 1 -35.65 -5.50 -9.09
N LYS A 2 -35.40 -4.44 -9.88
CA LYS A 2 -34.34 -4.41 -10.92
C LYS A 2 -33.28 -3.32 -10.65
N LYS A 3 -33.22 -2.78 -9.42
CA LYS A 3 -32.44 -1.57 -9.12
C LYS A 3 -30.91 -1.72 -9.18
N ASN A 4 -30.37 -2.93 -9.02
CA ASN A 4 -28.92 -3.14 -8.88
C ASN A 4 -28.24 -3.76 -10.12
N LEU A 5 -28.93 -3.93 -11.24
CA LEU A 5 -28.36 -4.59 -12.43
C LEU A 5 -27.34 -3.72 -13.21
N LYS A 6 -27.24 -2.45 -12.90
CA LYS A 6 -26.39 -1.48 -13.63
C LYS A 6 -25.44 -0.69 -12.72
N ILE A 7 -25.32 -1.09 -11.46
CA ILE A 7 -24.45 -0.43 -10.48
C ILE A 7 -23.54 -1.45 -9.82
N THR A 8 -22.33 -1.04 -9.48
CA THR A 8 -21.40 -1.80 -8.64
C THR A 8 -21.80 -1.70 -7.17
N PRO A 9 -21.38 -2.63 -6.30
CA PRO A 9 -21.49 -2.46 -4.87
C PRO A 9 -20.79 -1.17 -4.41
N GLU A 10 -21.22 -0.62 -3.29
CA GLU A 10 -20.65 0.60 -2.74
C GLU A 10 -19.14 0.43 -2.46
N GLY A 11 -18.35 1.44 -2.81
CA GLY A 11 -16.90 1.42 -2.66
C GLY A 11 -16.16 0.47 -3.62
N MET A 12 -16.86 -0.14 -4.59
CA MET A 12 -16.29 -0.94 -5.68
C MET A 12 -16.48 -0.22 -7.00
N LYS A 13 -15.54 -0.38 -7.93
CA LYS A 13 -15.50 0.35 -9.19
C LYS A 13 -15.07 -0.54 -10.35
N ASP A 14 -15.70 -0.35 -11.51
CA ASP A 14 -15.19 -0.85 -12.78
C ASP A 14 -14.06 0.07 -13.27
N PHE A 15 -12.94 -0.50 -13.69
CA PHE A 15 -11.86 0.22 -14.36
C PHE A 15 -11.93 -0.02 -15.86
N LEU A 16 -11.87 1.05 -16.66
CA LEU A 16 -12.06 0.95 -18.10
C LEU A 16 -10.90 1.63 -18.86
N PHE A 17 -10.50 1.04 -19.97
CA PHE A 17 -9.62 1.64 -20.99
C PHE A 17 -8.36 2.33 -20.40
N ALA A 18 -8.34 3.66 -20.45
CA ALA A 18 -7.26 4.48 -19.94
C ALA A 18 -6.95 4.24 -18.46
N GLU A 19 -7.97 3.96 -17.65
CA GLU A 19 -7.79 3.63 -16.23
C GLU A 19 -7.02 2.31 -16.06
N CYS A 20 -7.34 1.29 -16.87
CA CYS A 20 -6.61 0.01 -16.86
C CYS A 20 -5.16 0.21 -17.30
N SER A 21 -4.94 0.97 -18.38
CA SER A 21 -3.59 1.24 -18.90
C SER A 21 -2.73 2.00 -17.88
N ALA A 22 -3.31 2.98 -17.19
CA ALA A 22 -2.64 3.72 -16.13
C ALA A 22 -2.30 2.82 -14.93
N MET A 23 -3.23 1.94 -14.52
CA MET A 23 -3.00 0.98 -13.44
C MET A 23 -1.86 0.00 -13.81
N ASP A 24 -1.84 -0.49 -15.04
CA ASP A 24 -0.79 -1.41 -15.50
C ASP A 24 0.58 -0.71 -15.55
N ASP A 25 0.64 0.56 -15.95
CA ASP A 25 1.88 1.36 -15.93
C ASP A 25 2.40 1.57 -14.51
N VAL A 26 1.53 2.02 -13.58
CA VAL A 26 1.88 2.19 -12.15
C VAL A 26 2.39 0.88 -11.57
N CYS A 27 1.60 -0.19 -11.71
CA CYS A 27 1.96 -1.50 -11.20
C CYS A 27 3.25 -2.03 -11.83
N GLY A 28 3.43 -1.84 -13.14
CA GLY A 28 4.63 -2.27 -13.86
C GLY A 28 5.90 -1.55 -13.43
N LYS A 29 5.83 -0.26 -13.12
CA LYS A 29 6.95 0.52 -12.57
C LYS A 29 7.34 0.03 -11.18
N ILE A 30 6.38 -0.15 -10.29
CA ILE A 30 6.60 -0.66 -8.92
C ILE A 30 7.15 -2.09 -8.96
N GLU A 31 6.56 -2.99 -9.78
CA GLU A 31 6.99 -4.38 -9.93
C GLU A 31 8.44 -4.49 -10.41
N LYS A 32 8.89 -3.59 -11.29
CA LYS A 32 10.30 -3.51 -11.73
C LYS A 32 11.25 -3.19 -10.57
N VAL A 33 10.85 -2.34 -9.62
CA VAL A 33 11.66 -2.05 -8.42
C VAL A 33 11.79 -3.30 -7.57
N PHE A 34 10.69 -4.00 -7.30
CA PHE A 34 10.67 -5.21 -6.48
C PHE A 34 11.50 -6.34 -7.09
N THR A 35 11.29 -6.62 -8.36
CA THR A 35 12.01 -7.71 -9.07
C THR A 35 13.51 -7.43 -9.18
N LYS A 36 13.92 -6.17 -9.44
CA LYS A 36 15.34 -5.77 -9.41
C LYS A 36 15.96 -5.88 -8.02
N GLY A 37 15.16 -5.69 -6.96
CA GLY A 37 15.55 -5.93 -5.56
C GLY A 37 15.64 -7.41 -5.18
N GLY A 38 15.35 -8.34 -6.11
CA GLY A 38 15.40 -9.79 -5.86
C GLY A 38 14.17 -10.34 -5.14
N PHE A 39 13.09 -9.56 -5.00
CA PHE A 39 11.83 -10.05 -4.45
C PHE A 39 11.13 -10.97 -5.44
N LYS A 40 10.54 -12.07 -4.93
CA LYS A 40 9.84 -13.08 -5.72
C LYS A 40 8.33 -12.95 -5.53
N LYS A 41 7.59 -13.03 -6.63
CA LYS A 41 6.13 -12.91 -6.62
C LYS A 41 5.46 -14.04 -5.86
N VAL A 42 4.48 -13.70 -5.03
CA VAL A 42 3.56 -14.63 -4.40
C VAL A 42 2.13 -14.15 -4.59
N ILE A 43 1.20 -15.09 -4.59
CA ILE A 43 -0.24 -14.82 -4.62
C ILE A 43 -0.88 -15.71 -3.56
N THR A 44 -1.60 -15.10 -2.64
CA THR A 44 -2.41 -15.80 -1.63
C THR A 44 -3.88 -15.86 -2.07
N PRO A 45 -4.71 -16.75 -1.53
CA PRO A 45 -6.13 -16.76 -1.83
C PRO A 45 -6.80 -15.42 -1.51
N GLY A 46 -7.81 -15.05 -2.31
CA GLY A 46 -8.62 -13.84 -2.06
C GLY A 46 -9.58 -14.00 -0.88
N ILE A 47 -9.83 -15.24 -0.47
CA ILE A 47 -10.69 -15.62 0.66
C ILE A 47 -9.87 -16.50 1.60
N GLU A 48 -9.88 -16.16 2.87
CA GLU A 48 -9.16 -16.85 3.94
C GLU A 48 -10.13 -17.20 5.08
N PHE A 49 -9.69 -18.05 6.00
CA PHE A 49 -10.44 -18.28 7.23
C PHE A 49 -10.41 -17.02 8.11
N TYR A 50 -11.55 -16.73 8.74
CA TYR A 50 -11.69 -15.60 9.67
C TYR A 50 -10.66 -15.63 10.80
N ASP A 51 -10.30 -16.83 11.27
CA ASP A 51 -9.35 -17.04 12.36
C ASP A 51 -8.00 -16.34 12.13
N ILE A 52 -7.56 -16.23 10.87
CA ILE A 52 -6.31 -15.54 10.50
C ILE A 52 -6.35 -14.03 10.84
N PHE A 53 -7.53 -13.42 10.75
CA PHE A 53 -7.70 -11.98 10.95
C PHE A 53 -8.33 -11.61 12.29
N SER A 54 -8.81 -12.60 13.05
CA SER A 54 -9.42 -12.39 14.38
C SER A 54 -8.41 -12.40 15.51
N MET A 55 -7.13 -12.64 15.23
CA MET A 55 -6.05 -12.57 16.22
C MET A 55 -5.95 -11.15 16.78
N GLU A 56 -5.70 -11.02 18.07
CA GLU A 56 -5.58 -9.71 18.74
C GLU A 56 -4.51 -8.83 18.08
N CYS A 57 -3.39 -9.43 17.69
CA CYS A 57 -2.29 -8.75 17.01
C CYS A 57 -2.62 -8.28 15.58
N SER A 58 -3.76 -8.66 14.99
CA SER A 58 -4.05 -8.32 13.59
C SER A 58 -4.23 -6.82 13.35
N GLY A 59 -4.65 -6.07 14.37
CA GLY A 59 -4.97 -4.65 14.28
C GLY A 59 -6.12 -4.32 13.32
N ILE A 60 -6.81 -5.33 12.77
CA ILE A 60 -7.88 -5.16 11.80
C ILE A 60 -9.23 -5.20 12.52
N ASP A 61 -9.99 -4.11 12.38
CA ASP A 61 -11.34 -4.06 12.93
C ASP A 61 -12.24 -5.14 12.31
N GLN A 62 -12.80 -5.97 13.15
CA GLN A 62 -13.68 -7.06 12.74
C GLN A 62 -14.94 -6.58 11.99
N GLN A 63 -15.39 -5.34 12.22
CA GLN A 63 -16.52 -4.73 11.51
C GLN A 63 -16.14 -4.30 10.10
N SER A 64 -14.85 -4.05 9.86
CA SER A 64 -14.33 -3.67 8.55
C SER A 64 -14.09 -4.85 7.59
N MET A 65 -14.47 -6.07 7.97
CA MET A 65 -14.26 -7.28 7.15
C MET A 65 -15.53 -7.69 6.40
N PHE A 66 -15.40 -8.01 5.11
CA PHE A 66 -16.44 -8.73 4.37
C PHE A 66 -16.41 -10.20 4.74
N LYS A 67 -17.46 -10.69 5.40
CA LYS A 67 -17.58 -12.05 5.93
C LYS A 67 -18.53 -12.91 5.11
N SER A 68 -18.22 -14.21 5.00
CA SER A 68 -19.04 -15.22 4.34
C SER A 68 -18.94 -16.54 5.09
N VAL A 69 -19.70 -17.54 4.67
CA VAL A 69 -19.69 -18.88 5.28
C VAL A 69 -19.51 -19.92 4.18
N ASP A 70 -18.62 -20.88 4.37
CA ASP A 70 -18.45 -21.99 3.45
C ASP A 70 -19.56 -23.07 3.61
N ASN A 71 -19.54 -24.07 2.72
CA ASN A 71 -20.50 -25.17 2.74
C ASN A 71 -20.40 -26.11 3.97
N LYS A 72 -19.39 -25.92 4.83
CA LYS A 72 -19.20 -26.65 6.10
C LYS A 72 -19.54 -25.78 7.32
N GLY A 73 -20.06 -24.56 7.11
CA GLY A 73 -20.40 -23.63 8.18
C GLY A 73 -19.21 -22.85 8.77
N ARG A 74 -18.03 -22.88 8.13
CA ARG A 74 -16.86 -22.16 8.61
C ARG A 74 -16.88 -20.72 8.13
N LEU A 75 -16.51 -19.80 9.03
CA LEU A 75 -16.47 -18.36 8.71
C LEU A 75 -15.25 -18.04 7.83
N LEU A 76 -15.52 -17.37 6.75
CA LEU A 76 -14.55 -16.91 5.75
C LEU A 76 -14.55 -15.39 5.67
N VAL A 77 -13.43 -14.82 5.25
CA VAL A 77 -13.25 -13.38 5.05
C VAL A 77 -12.61 -13.12 3.69
N MET A 78 -13.14 -12.16 2.94
CA MET A 78 -12.38 -11.54 1.84
C MET A 78 -11.19 -10.81 2.46
N ARG A 79 -9.95 -11.14 2.03
CA ARG A 79 -8.72 -10.64 2.69
C ARG A 79 -8.71 -9.11 2.79
N PRO A 80 -8.68 -8.55 4.00
CA PRO A 80 -8.57 -7.11 4.22
C PRO A 80 -7.12 -6.60 4.20
N ASP A 81 -6.17 -7.56 4.23
CA ASP A 81 -4.72 -7.35 4.30
C ASP A 81 -3.98 -8.50 3.62
N SER A 82 -2.77 -8.25 3.13
CA SER A 82 -1.95 -9.26 2.44
C SER A 82 -0.87 -9.88 3.35
N THR A 83 -0.44 -9.19 4.40
CA THR A 83 0.65 -9.62 5.27
C THR A 83 0.31 -10.89 6.05
N LEU A 84 -0.88 -10.94 6.68
CA LEU A 84 -1.34 -12.10 7.44
C LEU A 84 -1.47 -13.38 6.58
N PRO A 85 -2.10 -13.37 5.40
CA PRO A 85 -2.07 -14.50 4.46
C PRO A 85 -0.66 -14.93 4.05
N ILE A 86 0.27 -13.99 3.87
CA ILE A 86 1.66 -14.30 3.55
C ILE A 86 2.36 -14.92 4.75
N ALA A 87 2.17 -14.42 5.97
CA ALA A 87 2.70 -15.02 7.19
C ALA A 87 2.23 -16.48 7.35
N ARG A 88 0.92 -16.76 7.17
CA ARG A 88 0.37 -18.13 7.13
C ARG A 88 1.02 -18.99 6.04
N MET A 89 1.18 -18.43 4.83
CA MET A 89 1.81 -19.15 3.71
C MET A 89 3.27 -19.49 4.02
N VAL A 90 4.04 -18.55 4.57
CA VAL A 90 5.45 -18.76 4.92
C VAL A 90 5.60 -19.81 6.00
N SER A 91 4.79 -19.73 7.07
CA SER A 91 4.83 -20.70 8.17
C SER A 91 4.48 -22.13 7.75
N SER A 92 3.66 -22.29 6.71
CA SER A 92 3.22 -23.61 6.21
C SER A 92 4.02 -24.11 5.01
N ARG A 93 4.17 -23.29 3.97
CA ARG A 93 4.73 -23.71 2.67
C ARG A 93 6.22 -23.40 2.51
N LEU A 94 6.74 -22.41 3.22
CA LEU A 94 8.14 -21.98 3.13
C LEU A 94 8.92 -22.23 4.42
N LYS A 95 8.40 -22.99 5.36
CA LYS A 95 9.02 -23.31 6.65
C LYS A 95 10.47 -23.82 6.53
N ASN A 96 10.76 -24.61 5.50
CA ASN A 96 12.07 -25.20 5.24
C ASN A 96 12.89 -24.43 4.19
N SER A 97 12.47 -23.24 3.81
CA SER A 97 13.21 -22.43 2.84
C SER A 97 14.47 -21.81 3.47
N ILE A 98 15.46 -21.54 2.63
CA ILE A 98 16.66 -20.81 3.06
C ILE A 98 16.25 -19.36 3.33
N MET A 99 16.48 -18.90 4.55
CA MET A 99 16.22 -17.52 4.98
C MET A 99 17.43 -16.62 4.70
N PRO A 100 17.23 -15.31 4.47
CA PRO A 100 15.94 -14.64 4.39
C PRO A 100 15.23 -14.86 3.06
N VAL A 101 13.89 -14.84 3.08
CA VAL A 101 13.07 -14.81 1.86
C VAL A 101 12.59 -13.40 1.57
N ARG A 102 12.62 -13.02 0.30
CA ARG A 102 12.14 -11.75 -0.24
C ARG A 102 10.91 -12.02 -1.10
N LEU A 103 9.76 -11.58 -0.64
CA LEU A 103 8.49 -11.80 -1.32
C LEU A 103 7.88 -10.46 -1.73
N TYR A 104 7.19 -10.42 -2.88
CA TYR A 104 6.32 -9.32 -3.24
C TYR A 104 4.98 -9.84 -3.74
N TYR A 105 3.96 -9.00 -3.64
CA TYR A 105 2.62 -9.31 -4.09
C TYR A 105 1.99 -8.15 -4.85
N LYS A 106 1.03 -8.49 -5.73
CA LYS A 106 0.09 -7.59 -6.38
C LYS A 106 -1.26 -8.28 -6.31
N GLN A 107 -2.17 -7.80 -5.48
CA GLN A 107 -3.47 -8.45 -5.25
C GLN A 107 -4.49 -7.49 -4.64
N ALA A 108 -5.77 -7.70 -4.96
CA ALA A 108 -6.85 -6.91 -4.38
C ALA A 108 -7.01 -7.22 -2.88
N VAL A 109 -7.34 -6.19 -2.11
CA VAL A 109 -7.77 -6.28 -0.71
C VAL A 109 -9.14 -5.65 -0.55
N TYR A 110 -9.88 -6.07 0.49
CA TYR A 110 -11.29 -5.76 0.66
C TYR A 110 -11.54 -5.24 2.08
N ARG A 111 -12.05 -4.01 2.20
CA ARG A 111 -12.40 -3.40 3.49
C ARG A 111 -13.82 -2.87 3.46
N ASN A 112 -14.64 -3.31 4.38
CA ASN A 112 -16.01 -2.83 4.52
C ASN A 112 -16.00 -1.50 5.29
N ASN A 113 -15.69 -0.42 4.58
CA ASN A 113 -15.68 0.91 5.16
C ASN A 113 -17.10 1.42 5.40
N PRO A 114 -17.31 2.29 6.40
CA PRO A 114 -18.62 2.90 6.62
C PRO A 114 -19.10 3.66 5.38
N THR A 115 -20.38 3.57 5.11
CA THR A 115 -21.07 4.27 4.02
C THR A 115 -20.79 5.78 4.04
N LEU A 116 -20.66 6.40 2.87
CA LEU A 116 -20.46 7.85 2.68
C LEU A 116 -19.11 8.42 3.13
N MET A 117 -18.11 7.59 3.43
CA MET A 117 -16.77 8.06 3.78
C MET A 117 -15.87 8.31 2.55
N GLY A 118 -16.38 8.08 1.33
CA GLY A 118 -15.59 8.23 0.09
C GLY A 118 -14.42 7.24 -0.06
N ARG A 119 -14.30 6.27 0.84
CA ARG A 119 -13.27 5.24 0.81
C ARG A 119 -13.67 4.08 -0.07
N ARG A 120 -12.68 3.47 -0.72
CA ARG A 120 -12.88 2.24 -1.49
C ARG A 120 -13.01 1.04 -0.58
N ASN A 121 -13.87 0.11 -0.97
CA ASN A 121 -14.04 -1.19 -0.32
C ASN A 121 -13.22 -2.29 -0.99
N GLU A 122 -12.84 -2.09 -2.25
CA GLU A 122 -11.90 -2.92 -2.99
C GLU A 122 -10.82 -2.03 -3.60
N PHE A 123 -9.55 -2.40 -3.44
CA PHE A 123 -8.44 -1.72 -4.09
C PHE A 123 -7.26 -2.65 -4.30
N MET A 124 -6.47 -2.36 -5.34
CA MET A 124 -5.25 -3.10 -5.66
C MET A 124 -4.12 -2.68 -4.74
N GLN A 125 -3.53 -3.65 -4.07
CA GLN A 125 -2.40 -3.47 -3.18
C GLN A 125 -1.16 -4.17 -3.74
N MET A 126 -0.03 -3.48 -3.74
CA MET A 126 1.29 -4.06 -3.99
C MET A 126 2.16 -3.88 -2.77
N GLY A 127 3.02 -4.85 -2.46
CA GLY A 127 3.91 -4.73 -1.32
C GLY A 127 5.01 -5.76 -1.33
N VAL A 128 5.93 -5.61 -0.38
CA VAL A 128 7.01 -6.56 -0.14
C VAL A 128 7.02 -7.02 1.30
N GLU A 129 7.47 -8.26 1.49
CA GLU A 129 7.73 -8.86 2.80
C GLU A 129 9.12 -9.47 2.80
N LEU A 130 9.96 -9.01 3.72
CA LEU A 130 11.31 -9.52 3.99
C LEU A 130 11.27 -10.31 5.30
N LEU A 131 11.42 -11.62 5.23
CA LEU A 131 11.18 -12.52 6.35
C LEU A 131 12.43 -13.35 6.66
N GLY A 132 12.60 -13.70 7.93
CA GLY A 132 13.71 -14.53 8.41
C GLY A 132 14.97 -13.74 8.75
N VAL A 133 14.89 -12.40 8.91
CA VAL A 133 16.05 -11.57 9.23
C VAL A 133 15.64 -10.36 10.09
N LYS A 134 16.51 -10.01 11.04
CA LYS A 134 16.38 -8.84 11.91
C LYS A 134 17.50 -7.84 11.68
N GLY A 135 17.31 -6.62 12.15
CA GLY A 135 18.33 -5.59 12.28
C GLY A 135 18.45 -4.63 11.12
N LYS A 136 19.34 -3.66 11.29
CA LYS A 136 19.48 -2.46 10.48
C LYS A 136 19.57 -2.71 8.96
N ARG A 137 20.27 -3.75 8.52
CA ARG A 137 20.43 -4.04 7.08
C ARG A 137 19.11 -4.39 6.43
N ALA A 138 18.28 -5.20 7.13
CA ALA A 138 16.96 -5.57 6.66
C ALA A 138 16.00 -4.35 6.63
N ASP A 139 16.06 -3.53 7.68
CA ASP A 139 15.24 -2.33 7.80
C ASP A 139 15.55 -1.32 6.70
N LEU A 140 16.82 -1.08 6.43
CA LEU A 140 17.27 -0.21 5.35
C LEU A 140 16.89 -0.76 3.95
N GLU A 141 16.91 -2.08 3.76
CA GLU A 141 16.48 -2.70 2.51
C GLU A 141 14.98 -2.44 2.27
N VAL A 142 14.14 -2.66 3.28
CA VAL A 142 12.69 -2.43 3.19
C VAL A 142 12.39 -0.95 2.95
N LEU A 143 12.94 -0.04 3.77
CA LEU A 143 12.73 1.40 3.65
C LEU A 143 13.21 1.95 2.30
N SER A 144 14.44 1.61 1.88
CA SER A 144 14.95 2.08 0.59
C SER A 144 14.17 1.52 -0.60
N THR A 145 13.66 0.28 -0.51
CA THR A 145 12.79 -0.30 -1.55
C THR A 145 11.45 0.41 -1.62
N ALA A 146 10.84 0.73 -0.48
CA ALA A 146 9.59 1.48 -0.39
C ALA A 146 9.73 2.88 -1.02
N ILE A 147 10.77 3.62 -0.64
CA ILE A 147 11.04 4.96 -1.17
C ILE A 147 11.24 4.91 -2.69
N ARG A 148 12.06 3.97 -3.17
CA ARG A 148 12.30 3.80 -4.62
C ARG A 148 11.05 3.37 -5.38
N ALA A 149 10.16 2.58 -4.76
CA ALA A 149 8.89 2.21 -5.37
C ALA A 149 8.00 3.45 -5.60
N ILE A 150 7.87 4.32 -4.59
CA ILE A 150 7.13 5.58 -4.73
C ILE A 150 7.83 6.52 -5.73
N MET A 151 9.16 6.68 -5.68
CA MET A 151 9.93 7.47 -6.64
C MET A 151 9.73 7.02 -8.09
N SER A 152 9.39 5.76 -8.32
CA SER A 152 9.15 5.26 -9.69
C SER A 152 7.83 5.75 -10.28
N VAL A 153 6.91 6.27 -9.46
CA VAL A 153 5.55 6.66 -9.86
C VAL A 153 5.15 8.08 -9.45
N ALA A 154 5.91 8.73 -8.57
CA ALA A 154 5.63 10.09 -8.13
C ALA A 154 6.93 10.83 -7.77
N ASP A 155 7.02 12.12 -8.12
CA ASP A 155 8.16 12.98 -7.80
C ASP A 155 7.93 13.74 -6.48
N ASP A 156 6.70 14.20 -6.24
CA ASP A 156 6.33 14.97 -5.04
C ASP A 156 5.63 14.07 -4.03
N PHE A 157 6.43 13.56 -3.09
CA PHE A 157 5.98 12.68 -2.01
C PHE A 157 6.80 12.92 -0.73
N ARG A 158 6.28 12.43 0.40
CA ARG A 158 6.96 12.41 1.70
C ARG A 158 6.78 11.06 2.36
N ILE A 159 7.80 10.66 3.12
CA ILE A 159 7.79 9.46 3.97
C ILE A 159 7.90 9.92 5.41
N GLU A 160 6.86 9.70 6.18
CA GLU A 160 6.87 9.85 7.63
C GLU A 160 7.48 8.59 8.24
N LEU A 161 8.50 8.76 9.09
CA LEU A 161 9.24 7.69 9.72
C LEU A 161 9.14 7.81 11.25
N GLY A 162 8.68 6.75 11.88
CA GLY A 162 8.54 6.61 13.32
C GLY A 162 9.06 5.27 13.83
N HIS A 163 8.82 5.00 15.12
CA HIS A 163 9.20 3.74 15.73
C HIS A 163 8.19 3.35 16.82
N ALA A 164 7.54 2.19 16.67
CA ALA A 164 6.49 1.73 17.57
C ALA A 164 6.94 1.67 19.04
N GLN A 165 8.18 1.27 19.29
CA GLN A 165 8.72 1.16 20.65
C GLN A 165 8.95 2.51 21.33
N VAL A 166 8.94 3.65 20.64
CA VAL A 166 9.02 4.96 21.31
C VAL A 166 7.78 5.15 22.18
N PHE A 167 6.59 5.01 21.63
CA PHE A 167 5.35 5.10 22.39
C PHE A 167 5.20 3.93 23.37
N ASN A 168 5.38 2.69 22.92
CA ASN A 168 5.18 1.49 23.73
C ASN A 168 6.09 1.47 24.97
N ALA A 169 7.35 1.88 24.84
CA ALA A 169 8.26 1.96 25.96
C ALA A 169 7.83 3.03 26.98
N LEU A 170 7.43 4.22 26.51
CA LEU A 170 6.95 5.30 27.38
C LEU A 170 5.68 4.90 28.13
N ILE A 171 4.69 4.35 27.42
CA ILE A 171 3.41 3.98 28.04
C ILE A 171 3.55 2.82 29.04
N SER A 172 4.54 1.93 28.83
CA SER A 172 4.85 0.84 29.76
C SER A 172 5.44 1.29 31.10
N GLU A 173 5.90 2.52 31.20
CA GLU A 173 6.41 3.09 32.46
C GLU A 173 5.30 3.65 33.34
N ILE A 174 4.07 3.71 32.84
CA ILE A 174 2.91 4.29 33.53
C ILE A 174 2.02 3.15 34.00
N ASP A 175 1.68 3.15 35.29
CA ASP A 175 0.80 2.14 35.90
C ASP A 175 -0.67 2.46 35.60
N ILE A 176 -1.16 2.01 34.47
CA ILE A 176 -2.54 2.16 33.98
C ILE A 176 -2.99 0.88 33.26
N ASP A 177 -4.30 0.65 33.21
CA ASP A 177 -4.88 -0.48 32.50
C ASP A 177 -4.75 -0.38 30.98
N GLU A 178 -4.90 -1.49 30.28
CA GLU A 178 -4.77 -1.57 28.83
C GLU A 178 -5.82 -0.74 28.09
N ASP A 179 -7.04 -0.64 28.62
CA ASP A 179 -8.10 0.19 28.04
C ASP A 179 -7.73 1.68 28.07
N PHE A 180 -7.03 2.12 29.12
CA PHE A 180 -6.59 3.50 29.22
C PHE A 180 -5.38 3.78 28.30
N LYS A 181 -4.45 2.81 28.17
CA LYS A 181 -3.34 2.88 27.20
C LYS A 181 -3.89 3.02 25.78
N GLU A 182 -4.87 2.18 25.42
CA GLU A 182 -5.49 2.21 24.10
C GLU A 182 -6.21 3.55 23.83
N LYS A 183 -6.90 4.12 24.82
CA LYS A 183 -7.50 5.47 24.68
C LYS A 183 -6.44 6.54 24.39
N ILE A 184 -5.29 6.50 25.07
CA ILE A 184 -4.18 7.42 24.80
C ILE A 184 -3.69 7.22 23.37
N ARG A 185 -3.42 5.98 22.95
CA ARG A 185 -2.98 5.64 21.60
C ARG A 185 -3.93 6.18 20.54
N VAL A 186 -5.22 5.89 20.65
CA VAL A 186 -6.26 6.35 19.72
C VAL A 186 -6.35 7.86 19.61
N THR A 187 -6.17 8.58 20.74
CA THR A 187 -6.18 10.05 20.71
C THR A 187 -4.96 10.64 20.00
N ILE A 188 -3.80 9.99 20.10
CA ILE A 188 -2.58 10.39 19.36
C ILE A 188 -2.80 10.12 17.86
N GLU A 189 -3.21 8.90 17.50
CA GLU A 189 -3.48 8.49 16.11
C GLU A 189 -4.53 9.41 15.44
N GLY A 190 -5.60 9.73 16.17
CA GLY A 190 -6.65 10.65 15.72
C GLY A 190 -6.26 12.13 15.75
N LYS A 191 -5.00 12.45 16.12
CA LYS A 191 -4.49 13.84 16.28
C LYS A 191 -5.38 14.72 17.16
N ASN A 192 -6.08 14.10 18.14
CA ASN A 192 -6.96 14.80 19.08
C ASN A 192 -6.19 15.21 20.34
N TYR A 193 -5.40 16.26 20.21
CA TYR A 193 -4.48 16.73 21.27
C TYR A 193 -5.19 17.24 22.53
N SER A 194 -6.41 17.80 22.40
CA SER A 194 -7.22 18.20 23.57
C SER A 194 -7.65 16.99 24.37
N ALA A 195 -8.13 15.93 23.72
CA ALA A 195 -8.51 14.70 24.41
C ALA A 195 -7.29 14.00 25.03
N LEU A 196 -6.14 14.00 24.34
CA LEU A 196 -4.89 13.47 24.86
C LEU A 196 -4.50 14.18 26.15
N ASN A 197 -4.48 15.52 26.17
CA ASN A 197 -4.15 16.30 27.36
C ASN A 197 -5.11 15.98 28.50
N ASN A 198 -6.41 15.91 28.25
CA ASN A 198 -7.42 15.57 29.26
C ASN A 198 -7.23 14.18 29.87
N LEU A 199 -6.71 13.21 29.09
CA LEU A 199 -6.38 11.88 29.59
C LEU A 199 -5.11 11.94 30.46
N LEU A 200 -4.06 12.58 29.96
CA LEU A 200 -2.76 12.68 30.65
C LEU A 200 -2.82 13.50 31.92
N ASP A 201 -3.72 14.50 32.06
CA ASP A 201 -3.94 15.29 33.24
C ASP A 201 -4.53 14.49 34.43
N LYS A 202 -5.04 13.28 34.17
CA LYS A 202 -5.53 12.36 35.21
C LYS A 202 -4.42 11.50 35.81
N LEU A 203 -3.23 11.55 35.25
CA LEU A 203 -2.09 10.70 35.63
C LEU A 203 -1.13 11.49 36.54
N GLU A 204 -0.43 10.76 37.39
CA GLU A 204 0.64 11.36 38.19
C GLU A 204 1.76 11.88 37.28
N PRO A 205 2.25 13.10 37.49
CA PRO A 205 3.30 13.68 36.66
C PRO A 205 4.59 12.85 36.73
N CYS A 206 5.03 12.38 35.55
CA CYS A 206 6.32 11.71 35.40
C CYS A 206 6.94 12.03 34.03
N LYS A 207 8.19 11.61 33.82
CA LYS A 207 8.90 11.85 32.55
C LYS A 207 8.18 11.22 31.35
N ALA A 208 7.67 10.00 31.51
CA ALA A 208 6.95 9.30 30.46
C ALA A 208 5.67 10.05 30.05
N VAL A 209 4.88 10.53 31.00
CA VAL A 209 3.68 11.36 30.75
C VAL A 209 4.04 12.63 29.99
N THR A 210 5.12 13.31 30.38
CA THR A 210 5.59 14.53 29.71
C THR A 210 6.05 14.24 28.28
N ALA A 211 6.78 13.15 28.07
CA ALA A 211 7.24 12.73 26.76
C ALA A 211 6.05 12.36 25.85
N ILE A 212 5.09 11.55 26.33
CA ILE A 212 3.88 11.16 25.56
C ILE A 212 3.07 12.40 25.15
N ARG A 213 2.92 13.38 26.06
CA ARG A 213 2.24 14.64 25.75
C ARG A 213 2.88 15.39 24.58
N SER A 214 4.21 15.26 24.44
CA SER A 214 4.99 15.98 23.44
C SER A 214 5.09 15.23 22.11
N LEU A 215 4.89 13.89 22.07
CA LEU A 215 5.04 13.06 20.86
C LEU A 215 4.35 13.66 19.62
N PRO A 216 3.09 14.12 19.69
CA PRO A 216 2.42 14.66 18.49
C PRO A 216 3.05 15.94 17.93
N SER A 217 3.87 16.64 18.71
CA SER A 217 4.58 17.85 18.29
C SER A 217 6.01 17.56 17.79
N LEU A 218 6.49 16.34 17.97
CA LEU A 218 7.80 15.88 17.52
C LEU A 218 7.71 15.39 16.09
N PHE A 219 7.57 16.35 15.17
CA PHE A 219 7.38 16.17 13.74
C PHE A 219 8.30 17.15 12.99
N GLY A 220 9.11 16.66 12.04
CA GLY A 220 10.03 17.49 11.28
C GLY A 220 11.24 16.73 10.73
N GLY A 221 12.37 17.41 10.62
CA GLY A 221 13.64 16.85 10.16
C GLY A 221 14.53 16.37 11.32
N ASP A 222 15.84 16.57 11.11
CA ASP A 222 16.89 16.17 12.04
C ASP A 222 16.74 16.78 13.46
N GLU A 223 16.23 18.00 13.52
CA GLU A 223 16.01 18.75 14.75
C GLU A 223 15.03 18.10 15.76
N VAL A 224 14.22 17.14 15.26
CA VAL A 224 13.30 16.37 16.10
C VAL A 224 14.06 15.46 17.07
N PHE A 225 15.18 14.89 16.61
CA PHE A 225 15.95 13.94 17.42
C PHE A 225 16.57 14.59 18.66
N ASP A 226 17.08 15.83 18.56
CA ASP A 226 17.65 16.55 19.70
C ASP A 226 16.59 16.77 20.79
N LYS A 227 15.40 17.28 20.39
CA LYS A 227 14.29 17.51 21.31
C LYS A 227 13.77 16.21 21.94
N ALA A 228 13.63 15.16 21.09
CA ALA A 228 13.14 13.87 21.54
C ALA A 228 14.13 13.19 22.51
N THR A 229 15.43 13.32 22.26
CA THR A 229 16.48 12.78 23.16
C THR A 229 16.44 13.43 24.52
N GLU A 230 16.25 14.76 24.59
CA GLU A 230 16.08 15.45 25.85
C GLU A 230 14.83 14.98 26.62
N LEU A 231 13.66 14.94 25.94
CA LEU A 231 12.38 14.53 26.53
C LEU A 231 12.37 13.07 26.98
N CYS A 232 12.97 12.18 26.21
CA CYS A 232 13.02 10.74 26.50
C CYS A 232 14.21 10.34 27.40
N SER A 233 15.07 11.29 27.80
CA SER A 233 16.24 11.01 28.62
C SER A 233 15.86 10.31 29.92
N GLY A 234 16.46 9.13 30.15
CA GLY A 234 16.20 8.29 31.33
C GLY A 234 14.89 7.51 31.29
N THR A 235 14.23 7.42 30.13
CA THR A 235 13.11 6.52 29.85
C THR A 235 13.57 5.32 29.03
N LYS A 236 12.72 4.29 28.95
CA LYS A 236 12.97 3.09 28.12
C LYS A 236 12.91 3.36 26.60
N ALA A 237 12.43 4.53 26.18
CA ALA A 237 12.27 4.90 24.76
C ALA A 237 13.60 5.31 24.08
N VAL A 238 14.68 5.58 24.86
CA VAL A 238 15.95 6.09 24.33
C VAL A 238 16.57 5.18 23.29
N ASP A 239 16.56 3.87 23.50
CA ASP A 239 17.17 2.93 22.55
C ASP A 239 16.42 2.89 21.21
N ALA A 240 15.10 2.94 21.25
CA ALA A 240 14.25 3.00 20.05
C ALA A 240 14.49 4.30 19.27
N LEU A 241 14.62 5.42 19.97
CA LEU A 241 14.90 6.73 19.38
C LEU A 241 16.28 6.77 18.73
N ASN A 242 17.32 6.28 19.40
CA ASN A 242 18.68 6.18 18.86
C ASN A 242 18.73 5.29 17.63
N TYR A 243 18.00 4.18 17.65
CA TYR A 243 17.92 3.29 16.49
C TYR A 243 17.22 3.97 15.30
N LEU A 244 16.11 4.65 15.53
CA LEU A 244 15.40 5.43 14.51
C LEU A 244 16.31 6.49 13.86
N HIS A 245 17.07 7.25 14.70
CA HIS A 245 18.05 8.23 14.23
C HIS A 245 19.12 7.57 13.34
N THR A 246 19.62 6.40 13.72
CA THR A 246 20.57 5.63 12.92
C THR A 246 20.01 5.22 11.54
N LEU A 247 18.71 4.88 11.45
CA LEU A 247 18.04 4.60 10.17
C LEU A 247 17.89 5.86 9.33
N TYR A 248 17.43 6.95 9.93
CA TYR A 248 17.28 8.25 9.29
C TYR A 248 18.58 8.74 8.67
N ASP A 249 19.70 8.74 9.42
CA ASP A 249 21.02 9.14 8.95
C ASP A 249 21.52 8.27 7.78
N SER A 250 21.23 6.97 7.86
CA SER A 250 21.61 6.05 6.79
C SER A 250 20.84 6.32 5.50
N LEU A 251 19.55 6.61 5.58
CA LEU A 251 18.73 6.99 4.44
C LEU A 251 19.13 8.36 3.88
N LYS A 252 19.49 9.31 4.74
CA LYS A 252 20.05 10.62 4.34
C LYS A 252 21.36 10.46 3.58
N THR A 253 22.25 9.58 4.05
CA THR A 253 23.51 9.24 3.37
C THR A 253 23.28 8.61 1.99
N LEU A 254 22.17 7.88 1.80
CA LEU A 254 21.75 7.34 0.50
C LEU A 254 21.15 8.40 -0.45
N GLY A 255 21.09 9.66 -0.05
CA GLY A 255 20.50 10.75 -0.83
C GLY A 255 18.97 10.77 -0.81
N LEU A 256 18.34 10.13 0.19
CA LEU A 256 16.88 10.04 0.32
C LEU A 256 16.32 11.00 1.41
N GLY A 257 17.19 11.76 2.07
CA GLY A 257 16.85 12.61 3.22
C GLY A 257 15.77 13.66 2.93
N ASP A 258 15.79 14.27 1.75
CA ASP A 258 14.82 15.32 1.36
C ASP A 258 13.36 14.82 1.29
N LYS A 259 13.17 13.51 1.24
CA LYS A 259 11.85 12.85 1.22
C LYS A 259 11.38 12.39 2.59
N LEU A 260 12.23 12.48 3.61
CA LEU A 260 11.95 11.95 4.95
C LEU A 260 11.45 13.03 5.90
N ILE A 261 10.49 12.66 6.72
CA ILE A 261 10.01 13.41 7.87
C ILE A 261 9.99 12.45 9.05
N VAL A 262 10.52 12.86 10.18
CA VAL A 262 10.38 12.12 11.44
C VAL A 262 9.05 12.48 12.08
N ASP A 263 8.23 11.48 12.42
CA ASP A 263 6.97 11.63 13.15
C ASP A 263 6.95 10.66 14.34
N LEU A 264 7.20 11.17 15.53
CA LEU A 264 7.15 10.36 16.75
C LEU A 264 5.72 10.17 17.29
N GLY A 265 4.76 10.89 16.73
CA GLY A 265 3.33 10.66 16.94
C GLY A 265 2.73 9.60 16.00
N LEU A 266 3.54 8.95 15.17
CA LEU A 266 3.10 7.88 14.28
C LEU A 266 2.86 6.59 15.08
N VAL A 267 1.71 6.52 15.76
CA VAL A 267 1.27 5.43 16.62
C VAL A 267 0.19 4.66 15.87
N GLN A 268 0.58 3.72 15.03
CA GLN A 268 -0.36 2.97 14.19
C GLN A 268 -1.14 1.92 15.00
N ARG A 269 -2.40 1.68 14.61
CA ARG A 269 -3.30 0.68 15.20
C ARG A 269 -2.81 -0.77 15.01
N ASN A 270 -1.84 -1.01 14.13
CA ASN A 270 -1.32 -2.35 13.92
C ASN A 270 -0.44 -2.77 15.10
N ASP A 271 -1.04 -3.45 16.06
CA ASP A 271 -0.39 -3.91 17.31
C ASP A 271 0.77 -4.88 17.06
N TYR A 272 0.91 -5.36 15.82
CA TYR A 272 2.02 -6.24 15.45
C TYR A 272 3.35 -5.53 15.17
N TYR A 273 3.39 -4.18 15.04
CA TYR A 273 4.67 -3.50 14.78
C TYR A 273 5.58 -3.49 16.03
N THR A 274 6.78 -4.02 15.84
CA THR A 274 7.78 -4.20 16.92
C THR A 274 8.99 -3.28 16.77
N GLY A 275 9.08 -2.52 15.69
CA GLY A 275 10.24 -1.69 15.36
C GLY A 275 9.88 -0.40 14.65
N PHE A 276 10.66 -0.03 13.62
CA PHE A 276 10.34 1.14 12.79
C PHE A 276 8.97 0.98 12.14
N VAL A 277 8.30 2.11 11.96
CA VAL A 277 7.04 2.24 11.22
C VAL A 277 7.14 3.43 10.28
N PHE A 278 6.45 3.38 9.15
CA PHE A 278 6.46 4.48 8.20
C PHE A 278 5.20 4.54 7.36
N CYS A 279 4.87 5.76 6.93
CA CYS A 279 3.79 6.05 5.99
C CYS A 279 4.33 6.90 4.84
N GLY A 280 3.78 6.71 3.65
CA GLY A 280 4.11 7.50 2.48
C GLY A 280 2.90 8.27 1.96
N TYR A 281 3.11 9.54 1.66
CA TYR A 281 2.08 10.45 1.15
C TYR A 281 2.53 11.04 -0.17
N ILE A 282 1.63 11.10 -1.14
CA ILE A 282 1.84 11.75 -2.43
C ILE A 282 1.01 13.04 -2.44
N SER A 283 1.58 14.13 -2.91
CA SER A 283 0.90 15.42 -3.02
C SER A 283 -0.39 15.30 -3.84
N GLY A 284 -1.49 15.80 -3.28
CA GLY A 284 -2.82 15.74 -3.89
C GLY A 284 -3.62 14.47 -3.58
N ILE A 285 -3.09 13.55 -2.76
CA ILE A 285 -3.82 12.41 -2.18
C ILE A 285 -3.98 12.68 -0.68
N GLY A 286 -5.21 12.61 -0.17
CA GLY A 286 -5.52 12.95 1.22
C GLY A 286 -5.08 11.91 2.25
N ASP A 287 -5.00 10.64 1.87
CA ASP A 287 -4.63 9.52 2.72
C ASP A 287 -3.21 9.01 2.38
N ALA A 288 -2.60 8.27 3.32
CA ALA A 288 -1.34 7.58 3.07
C ALA A 288 -1.51 6.53 1.96
N VAL A 289 -0.64 6.56 0.95
CA VAL A 289 -0.64 5.58 -0.15
C VAL A 289 0.30 4.41 0.13
N LEU A 290 1.16 4.54 1.12
CA LEU A 290 2.11 3.52 1.53
C LEU A 290 2.14 3.44 3.05
N SER A 291 2.18 2.23 3.60
CA SER A 291 2.40 1.99 5.01
C SER A 291 3.23 0.72 5.23
N GLY A 292 4.05 0.70 6.25
CA GLY A 292 4.89 -0.45 6.55
C GLY A 292 5.67 -0.32 7.85
N GLY A 293 6.44 -1.36 8.15
CA GLY A 293 7.27 -1.41 9.36
C GLY A 293 7.83 -2.79 9.64
N ARG A 294 8.41 -2.96 10.84
CA ARG A 294 8.93 -4.22 11.37
C ARG A 294 7.91 -4.88 12.29
N TYR A 295 7.70 -6.19 12.13
CA TYR A 295 6.68 -6.97 12.85
C TYR A 295 7.21 -8.37 13.22
N ASP A 296 8.24 -8.43 14.04
CA ASP A 296 8.97 -9.66 14.38
C ASP A 296 8.15 -10.70 15.13
N ASP A 297 7.09 -10.31 15.82
CA ASP A 297 6.29 -11.19 16.67
C ASP A 297 5.11 -11.82 15.92
N LEU A 298 4.70 -11.25 14.78
CA LEU A 298 3.53 -11.71 14.02
C LEU A 298 3.61 -13.17 13.60
N LEU A 299 4.78 -13.65 13.16
CA LEU A 299 4.93 -15.03 12.70
C LEU A 299 4.93 -16.05 13.85
N SER A 300 5.09 -15.61 15.09
CA SER A 300 4.94 -16.47 16.28
C SER A 300 3.51 -16.99 16.43
N GLU A 301 2.51 -16.21 16.02
CA GLU A 301 1.10 -16.63 15.99
C GLU A 301 0.84 -17.79 15.01
N PHE A 302 1.76 -18.03 14.10
CA PHE A 302 1.73 -19.14 13.14
C PHE A 302 2.77 -20.22 13.44
N ASP A 303 3.26 -20.34 14.69
CA ASP A 303 4.28 -21.29 15.12
C ASP A 303 5.59 -21.20 14.30
N ALA A 304 5.94 -20.04 13.80
CA ALA A 304 7.11 -19.79 12.96
C ALA A 304 7.84 -18.49 13.35
N PRO A 305 8.33 -18.36 14.61
CA PRO A 305 8.94 -17.12 15.09
C PRO A 305 10.16 -16.73 14.25
N MET A 306 10.10 -15.54 13.63
CA MET A 306 11.20 -15.01 12.83
C MET A 306 11.06 -13.49 12.66
N GLY A 307 12.20 -12.82 12.38
CA GLY A 307 12.18 -11.40 12.04
C GLY A 307 11.45 -11.15 10.73
N ALA A 308 10.63 -10.09 10.70
CA ALA A 308 9.85 -9.73 9.55
C ALA A 308 9.68 -8.21 9.43
N ALA A 309 9.79 -7.71 8.21
CA ALA A 309 9.51 -6.31 7.88
C ALA A 309 8.98 -6.22 6.45
N GLY A 310 8.05 -5.29 6.21
CA GLY A 310 7.45 -5.13 4.90
C GLY A 310 6.66 -3.85 4.78
N PHE A 311 6.04 -3.66 3.63
CA PHE A 311 5.14 -2.54 3.37
C PHE A 311 4.11 -2.87 2.30
N ALA A 312 3.07 -2.07 2.27
CA ALA A 312 1.99 -2.11 1.29
C ALA A 312 1.80 -0.74 0.63
N ILE A 313 1.49 -0.74 -0.67
CA ILE A 313 1.19 0.44 -1.48
C ILE A 313 -0.23 0.29 -2.05
N ASP A 314 -1.07 1.30 -1.88
CA ASP A 314 -2.34 1.45 -2.58
C ASP A 314 -2.07 2.00 -4.00
N THR A 315 -2.10 1.11 -4.99
CA THR A 315 -1.81 1.48 -6.37
C THR A 315 -2.99 2.15 -7.07
N ASP A 316 -4.20 1.95 -6.58
CA ASP A 316 -5.40 2.57 -7.15
C ASP A 316 -5.44 4.07 -6.84
N ALA A 317 -5.10 4.47 -5.61
CA ALA A 317 -5.00 5.87 -5.23
C ALA A 317 -3.95 6.61 -6.08
N ILE A 318 -2.81 5.97 -6.32
CA ILE A 318 -1.75 6.52 -7.19
C ILE A 318 -2.24 6.64 -8.64
N THR A 319 -2.92 5.61 -9.14
CA THR A 319 -3.46 5.59 -10.52
C THR A 319 -4.48 6.71 -10.72
N GLU A 320 -5.40 6.92 -9.78
CA GLU A 320 -6.38 8.01 -9.88
C GLU A 320 -5.72 9.39 -9.89
N LYS A 321 -4.69 9.58 -9.07
CA LYS A 321 -3.92 10.82 -9.07
C LYS A 321 -3.28 11.07 -10.43
N LEU A 322 -2.62 10.07 -11.02
CA LEU A 322 -1.99 10.18 -12.34
C LEU A 322 -2.99 10.48 -13.46
N LEU A 323 -4.18 9.90 -13.40
CA LEU A 323 -5.25 10.16 -14.36
C LEU A 323 -5.84 11.56 -14.21
N SER A 324 -5.84 12.12 -12.99
CA SER A 324 -6.29 13.49 -12.75
C SER A 324 -5.30 14.54 -13.25
N ASP A 325 -4.04 14.17 -13.40
CA ASP A 325 -2.98 15.06 -13.90
C ASP A 325 -3.04 15.14 -15.43
N LYS A 326 -3.40 16.30 -15.95
CA LYS A 326 -3.67 16.55 -17.39
C LYS A 326 -2.50 16.27 -18.35
N ASN A 327 -1.31 15.99 -17.81
CA ASN A 327 -0.09 15.80 -18.60
C ASN A 327 0.14 14.36 -19.08
N THR A 328 -0.67 13.40 -18.65
CA THR A 328 -0.49 11.98 -19.00
C THR A 328 -1.71 11.48 -19.76
N SER A 329 -1.52 11.09 -21.02
CA SER A 329 -2.58 10.49 -21.85
C SER A 329 -2.36 8.99 -21.93
N TYR A 330 -3.33 8.24 -21.45
CA TYR A 330 -3.40 6.78 -21.58
C TYR A 330 -4.37 6.32 -22.67
N THR A 331 -4.59 7.16 -23.69
CA THR A 331 -5.47 6.82 -24.80
C THR A 331 -4.81 5.79 -25.71
N ASP A 332 -5.47 4.66 -25.90
CA ASP A 332 -5.06 3.62 -26.85
C ASP A 332 -5.80 3.84 -28.17
N VAL A 333 -5.43 4.92 -28.87
CA VAL A 333 -5.92 5.20 -30.23
C VAL A 333 -4.98 4.51 -31.22
N PRO A 334 -5.49 3.67 -32.14
CA PRO A 334 -4.63 3.04 -33.13
C PRO A 334 -4.13 4.07 -34.15
N ASP A 335 -2.90 3.86 -34.64
CA ASP A 335 -2.31 4.66 -35.72
C ASP A 335 -3.04 4.44 -37.05
N VAL A 336 -3.57 3.21 -37.25
CA VAL A 336 -4.20 2.81 -38.51
C VAL A 336 -5.43 1.95 -38.25
N LEU A 337 -6.56 2.30 -38.83
CA LEU A 337 -7.74 1.45 -38.98
C LEU A 337 -7.74 0.80 -40.38
N VAL A 338 -7.70 -0.51 -40.44
CA VAL A 338 -7.66 -1.26 -41.71
C VAL A 338 -9.07 -1.76 -42.07
N TYR A 339 -9.67 -1.17 -43.10
CA TYR A 339 -10.97 -1.57 -43.63
C TYR A 339 -10.78 -2.54 -44.78
N ALA A 340 -11.61 -3.57 -44.87
CA ALA A 340 -11.63 -4.53 -45.97
C ALA A 340 -12.85 -4.31 -46.84
N ASN A 341 -12.69 -4.27 -48.16
CA ASN A 341 -13.79 -4.52 -49.09
C ASN A 341 -14.23 -5.98 -49.02
N ASP A 342 -15.44 -6.27 -49.48
CA ASP A 342 -15.99 -7.64 -49.52
C ASP A 342 -15.02 -8.63 -50.17
N GLY A 343 -14.71 -9.70 -49.45
CA GLY A 343 -13.77 -10.75 -49.88
C GLY A 343 -12.29 -10.44 -49.60
N ALA A 344 -11.96 -9.26 -49.06
CA ALA A 344 -10.59 -8.89 -48.71
C ALA A 344 -10.30 -8.98 -47.20
N GLU A 345 -11.21 -9.53 -46.40
CA GLU A 345 -11.14 -9.57 -44.92
C GLU A 345 -9.87 -10.28 -44.45
N ILE A 346 -9.57 -11.44 -45.02
CA ILE A 346 -8.38 -12.22 -44.65
C ILE A 346 -7.09 -11.47 -44.98
N LYS A 347 -7.07 -10.75 -46.12
CA LYS A 347 -5.92 -9.91 -46.49
C LYS A 347 -5.73 -8.74 -45.52
N ALA A 348 -6.82 -8.12 -45.12
CA ALA A 348 -6.79 -7.02 -44.14
C ALA A 348 -6.33 -7.50 -42.75
N ILE A 349 -6.84 -8.63 -42.25
CA ILE A 349 -6.42 -9.23 -40.98
C ILE A 349 -4.92 -9.54 -40.99
N ASN A 350 -4.40 -10.13 -42.09
CA ASN A 350 -2.98 -10.41 -42.22
C ASN A 350 -2.14 -9.12 -42.27
N ALA A 351 -2.63 -8.07 -42.96
CA ALA A 351 -1.96 -6.79 -43.01
C ALA A 351 -1.88 -6.14 -41.62
N VAL A 352 -2.95 -6.20 -40.81
CA VAL A 352 -2.94 -5.73 -39.41
C VAL A 352 -1.90 -6.50 -38.60
N ALA A 353 -1.86 -7.82 -38.72
CA ALA A 353 -0.90 -8.65 -38.01
C ALA A 353 0.56 -8.30 -38.37
N ASP A 354 0.82 -8.04 -39.65
CA ASP A 354 2.16 -7.63 -40.11
C ASP A 354 2.54 -6.22 -39.67
N MET A 355 1.59 -5.28 -39.65
CA MET A 355 1.80 -3.94 -39.07
C MET A 355 2.13 -4.02 -37.59
N GLN A 356 1.38 -4.80 -36.81
CA GLN A 356 1.60 -5.01 -35.39
C GLN A 356 2.97 -5.64 -35.08
N LYS A 357 3.42 -6.61 -35.88
CA LYS A 357 4.79 -7.17 -35.78
C LYS A 357 5.88 -6.12 -35.98
N ASN A 358 5.59 -5.11 -36.82
CA ASN A 358 6.51 -4.00 -37.08
C ASN A 358 6.33 -2.82 -36.09
N GLY A 359 5.58 -2.99 -35.00
CA GLY A 359 5.40 -1.99 -33.94
C GLY A 359 4.37 -0.89 -34.26
N ILE A 360 3.56 -1.03 -35.31
CA ILE A 360 2.49 -0.11 -35.67
C ILE A 360 1.21 -0.54 -34.93
N ASN A 361 0.57 0.35 -34.19
CA ASN A 361 -0.72 0.09 -33.53
C ASN A 361 -1.84 0.14 -34.58
N ALA A 362 -2.06 -1.00 -35.29
CA ALA A 362 -3.09 -1.14 -36.31
C ALA A 362 -4.26 -1.98 -35.80
N ARG A 363 -5.49 -1.63 -36.20
CA ARG A 363 -6.71 -2.37 -35.88
C ARG A 363 -7.51 -2.72 -37.12
N PHE A 364 -8.05 -3.92 -37.16
CA PHE A 364 -9.00 -4.34 -38.19
C PHE A 364 -10.36 -3.66 -37.94
N CYS A 365 -10.93 -3.08 -39.00
CA CYS A 365 -12.25 -2.46 -38.94
C CYS A 365 -13.33 -3.54 -39.08
N VAL A 366 -14.23 -3.62 -38.13
CA VAL A 366 -15.36 -4.56 -38.09
C VAL A 366 -16.68 -3.93 -38.54
N LEU A 367 -16.65 -2.69 -39.03
CA LEU A 367 -17.84 -2.00 -39.53
C LEU A 367 -18.14 -2.42 -40.98
N GLU A 368 -19.39 -2.46 -41.37
CA GLU A 368 -19.87 -2.99 -42.61
C GLU A 368 -19.55 -2.08 -43.80
N THR A 369 -19.54 -0.77 -43.61
CA THR A 369 -19.32 0.18 -44.71
C THR A 369 -18.10 1.06 -44.50
N LEU A 370 -17.47 1.47 -45.59
CA LEU A 370 -16.35 2.40 -45.58
C LEU A 370 -16.72 3.77 -44.94
N GLU A 371 -17.96 4.20 -45.14
CA GLU A 371 -18.47 5.46 -44.57
C GLU A 371 -18.52 5.40 -43.04
N GLU A 372 -19.05 4.29 -42.48
CA GLU A 372 -19.03 4.06 -41.03
C GLU A 372 -17.59 3.95 -40.49
N ALA A 373 -16.70 3.27 -41.22
CA ALA A 373 -15.27 3.14 -40.82
C ALA A 373 -14.57 4.52 -40.75
N LYS A 374 -14.84 5.39 -41.73
CA LYS A 374 -14.29 6.77 -41.71
C LYS A 374 -14.87 7.62 -40.61
N ALA A 375 -16.20 7.58 -40.41
CA ALA A 375 -16.86 8.31 -39.33
C ALA A 375 -16.40 7.82 -37.95
N PHE A 376 -16.17 6.51 -37.78
CA PHE A 376 -15.61 5.94 -36.57
C PHE A 376 -14.16 6.42 -36.34
N ALA A 377 -13.32 6.39 -37.37
CA ALA A 377 -11.92 6.86 -37.28
C ALA A 377 -11.84 8.33 -36.88
N GLU A 378 -12.65 9.19 -37.51
CA GLU A 378 -12.71 10.61 -37.18
C GLU A 378 -13.14 10.82 -35.72
N LYS A 379 -14.20 10.14 -35.25
CA LYS A 379 -14.69 10.23 -33.88
C LYS A 379 -13.68 9.74 -32.85
N MET A 380 -12.87 8.71 -33.21
CA MET A 380 -11.85 8.14 -32.34
C MET A 380 -10.50 8.86 -32.42
N GLY A 381 -10.32 9.81 -33.34
CA GLY A 381 -9.04 10.49 -33.58
C GLY A 381 -8.00 9.58 -34.23
N ILE A 382 -8.42 8.63 -35.08
CA ILE A 382 -7.52 7.75 -35.83
C ILE A 382 -7.12 8.46 -37.13
N ASP A 383 -5.85 8.75 -37.28
CA ASP A 383 -5.35 9.57 -38.40
C ASP A 383 -5.46 8.87 -39.77
N LYS A 384 -5.41 7.54 -39.79
CA LYS A 384 -5.32 6.79 -41.05
C LYS A 384 -6.33 5.63 -41.14
N VAL A 385 -7.15 5.66 -42.21
CA VAL A 385 -7.95 4.51 -42.62
C VAL A 385 -7.30 3.90 -43.85
N GLN A 386 -6.83 2.65 -43.76
CA GLN A 386 -6.25 1.91 -44.86
C GLN A 386 -7.28 0.93 -45.43
N ILE A 387 -7.53 1.00 -46.77
CA ILE A 387 -8.50 0.18 -47.44
C ILE A 387 -7.78 -0.96 -48.12
N MET A 388 -8.30 -2.18 -47.90
CA MET A 388 -7.82 -3.41 -48.56
C MET A 388 -8.88 -3.88 -49.54
N GLY A 389 -8.44 -4.13 -50.77
CA GLY A 389 -9.26 -4.67 -51.84
C GLY A 389 -8.68 -5.94 -52.45
#